data_d2842d73119116499c46cfe55133aaae
#
_entry.id   d2842d73119116499c46cfe55133aaae
#
_cell.length_a   1.000
_cell.length_b   1.000
_cell.length_c   1.000
_cell.angle_alpha   90.00
_cell.angle_beta   90.00
_cell.angle_gamma   90.00
#
_symmetry.space_group_name_H-M   'P 1'
#
loop_
_entity.id
_entity.type
_entity.pdbx_description
1 polymer ?
#
loop_
_entity_poly.entity_id
_entity_poly.type
_entity_poly.pdbx_seq_one_letter_code
_entity_poly.pdbx_strand_id
1 'polypeptide(L)'
;MKYKYKDIYLEETIEKIFYKLNNSNTEYNPLTFSLIYKPYEYIQVFIYLIVGKILLIKIFDENFQIDNTLKVGVKLTNDIIDKYSLYYDDFEEIYLSKKYKELVVIVDLADNIIGFSFVKERDEEWDYAKDKIKNYLECRNLQDIYGSLYNNDTLDVNIEKREIYGQLDNYKFIFDIITRDIKSIQNLETGEFIKTSLE
;
A
#
# COMPACT_ATOMS: atom_id res chain seq x y z
N MET A 1 16.90 -1.83 -12.48
CA MET A 1 15.62 -1.77 -13.26
C MET A 1 14.68 -0.88 -12.45
N LYS A 2 13.98 0.11 -13.05
CA LYS A 2 12.92 0.82 -12.31
C LYS A 2 11.63 0.02 -12.47
N TYR A 3 11.11 -0.50 -11.37
CA TYR A 3 9.84 -1.22 -11.38
C TYR A 3 8.69 -0.23 -11.51
N LYS A 4 8.04 -0.26 -12.68
CA LYS A 4 6.97 0.69 -13.02
C LYS A 4 5.98 0.07 -13.99
N TYR A 5 4.77 0.61 -13.97
CA TYR A 5 3.80 0.44 -15.02
C TYR A 5 3.38 1.81 -15.54
N LYS A 6 3.67 2.11 -16.82
CA LYS A 6 3.49 3.44 -17.42
C LYS A 6 4.19 4.54 -16.60
N ASP A 7 3.43 5.45 -16.00
CA ASP A 7 3.88 6.56 -15.16
C ASP A 7 3.75 6.30 -13.65
N ILE A 8 3.45 5.05 -13.26
CA ILE A 8 3.33 4.63 -11.85
C ILE A 8 4.59 3.86 -11.46
N TYR A 9 5.24 4.29 -10.40
CA TYR A 9 6.52 3.75 -9.94
C TYR A 9 6.38 3.13 -8.55
N LEU A 10 7.03 1.98 -8.35
CA LEU A 10 7.23 1.43 -7.01
C LEU A 10 7.98 2.44 -6.15
N GLU A 11 7.63 2.56 -4.87
CA GLU A 11 8.13 3.54 -3.90
C GLU A 11 7.78 5.01 -4.18
N GLU A 12 6.91 5.28 -5.17
CA GLU A 12 6.38 6.62 -5.38
C GLU A 12 5.52 7.07 -4.19
N THR A 13 5.67 8.34 -3.79
CA THR A 13 4.91 8.88 -2.65
C THR A 13 3.46 9.18 -3.02
N ILE A 14 2.56 9.03 -2.04
CA ILE A 14 1.14 9.35 -2.21
C ILE A 14 0.92 10.78 -2.67
N GLU A 15 1.75 11.73 -2.23
CA GLU A 15 1.70 13.14 -2.63
C GLU A 15 1.70 13.31 -4.16
N LYS A 16 2.56 12.55 -4.86
CA LYS A 16 2.71 12.67 -6.32
C LYS A 16 1.53 12.12 -7.10
N ILE A 17 0.79 11.17 -6.53
CA ILE A 17 -0.30 10.49 -7.23
C ILE A 17 -1.68 10.84 -6.68
N PHE A 18 -1.76 11.56 -5.55
CA PHE A 18 -3.02 11.83 -4.86
C PHE A 18 -4.08 12.48 -5.75
N TYR A 19 -3.65 13.36 -6.68
CA TYR A 19 -4.57 14.02 -7.62
C TYR A 19 -5.27 13.07 -8.61
N LYS A 20 -4.81 11.80 -8.71
CA LYS A 20 -5.42 10.74 -9.53
C LYS A 20 -6.44 9.92 -8.76
N LEU A 21 -6.43 10.00 -7.42
CA LEU A 21 -7.25 9.18 -6.54
C LEU A 21 -8.64 9.80 -6.37
N ASN A 22 -9.67 8.96 -6.44
CA ASN A 22 -11.05 9.34 -6.15
C ASN A 22 -11.87 8.08 -5.79
N ASN A 23 -13.08 8.27 -5.30
CA ASN A 23 -13.94 7.15 -4.84
C ASN A 23 -14.36 6.18 -5.96
N SER A 24 -14.23 6.54 -7.24
CA SER A 24 -14.58 5.65 -8.35
C SER A 24 -13.44 4.70 -8.75
N ASN A 25 -12.21 5.04 -8.41
CA ASN A 25 -11.01 4.27 -8.80
C ASN A 25 -10.13 3.85 -7.63
N THR A 26 -10.52 4.19 -6.40
CA THR A 26 -9.71 3.92 -5.21
C THR A 26 -10.61 3.41 -4.09
N GLU A 27 -10.20 2.29 -3.49
CA GLU A 27 -10.86 1.69 -2.34
C GLU A 27 -9.90 1.60 -1.15
N TYR A 28 -10.43 1.71 0.06
CA TYR A 28 -9.66 1.49 1.28
C TYR A 28 -9.69 0.02 1.68
N ASN A 29 -8.53 -0.55 1.97
CA ASN A 29 -8.37 -1.89 2.50
C ASN A 29 -7.93 -1.82 3.98
N PRO A 30 -8.84 -2.09 4.94
CA PRO A 30 -8.51 -2.02 6.36
C PRO A 30 -7.52 -3.10 6.80
N LEU A 31 -7.53 -4.29 6.20
CA LEU A 31 -6.65 -5.40 6.58
C LEU A 31 -5.17 -5.08 6.39
N THR A 32 -4.84 -4.27 5.40
CA THR A 32 -3.46 -3.89 5.09
C THR A 32 -3.19 -2.42 5.34
N PHE A 33 -4.17 -1.67 5.81
CA PHE A 33 -4.14 -0.22 5.96
C PHE A 33 -3.58 0.47 4.71
N SER A 34 -4.20 0.17 3.58
CA SER A 34 -3.76 0.69 2.29
C SER A 34 -4.92 1.21 1.44
N LEU A 35 -4.60 2.11 0.52
CA LEU A 35 -5.47 2.43 -0.60
C LEU A 35 -5.12 1.52 -1.78
N ILE A 36 -6.14 0.93 -2.40
CA ILE A 36 -6.00 0.17 -3.65
C ILE A 36 -6.50 1.07 -4.78
N TYR A 37 -5.56 1.68 -5.50
CA TYR A 37 -5.83 2.50 -6.67
C TYR A 37 -5.88 1.64 -7.93
N LYS A 38 -6.96 1.72 -8.68
CA LYS A 38 -7.22 0.95 -9.90
C LYS A 38 -7.31 1.91 -11.10
N PRO A 39 -6.17 2.34 -11.67
CA PRO A 39 -6.16 3.25 -12.83
C PRO A 39 -6.78 2.60 -14.08
N TYR A 40 -6.73 1.27 -14.15
CA TYR A 40 -7.31 0.43 -15.18
C TYR A 40 -7.80 -0.87 -14.55
N GLU A 41 -8.74 -1.57 -15.19
CA GLU A 41 -9.34 -2.83 -14.68
C GLU A 41 -8.29 -3.90 -14.35
N TYR A 42 -7.22 -3.95 -15.12
CA TYR A 42 -6.15 -4.94 -15.02
C TYR A 42 -4.94 -4.50 -14.18
N ILE A 43 -5.03 -3.36 -13.49
CA ILE A 43 -3.94 -2.82 -12.65
C ILE A 43 -4.45 -2.49 -11.27
N GLN A 44 -3.72 -2.96 -10.26
CA GLN A 44 -3.96 -2.62 -8.87
C GLN A 44 -2.68 -2.05 -8.26
N VAL A 45 -2.76 -0.86 -7.71
CA VAL A 45 -1.66 -0.14 -7.06
C VAL A 45 -1.97 0.02 -5.58
N PHE A 46 -1.17 -0.59 -4.73
CA PHE A 46 -1.35 -0.55 -3.29
C PHE A 46 -0.48 0.54 -2.67
N ILE A 47 -1.13 1.52 -2.08
CA ILE A 47 -0.51 2.67 -1.40
C ILE A 47 -0.66 2.43 0.09
N TYR A 48 0.42 2.12 0.76
CA TYR A 48 0.42 1.86 2.20
C TYR A 48 0.43 3.18 2.96
N LEU A 49 -0.64 3.43 3.71
CA LEU A 49 -0.91 4.74 4.31
C LEU A 49 0.06 5.12 5.42
N ILE A 50 0.54 4.12 6.19
CA ILE A 50 1.48 4.41 7.28
C ILE A 50 2.80 5.02 6.78
N VAL A 51 3.26 4.60 5.60
CA VAL A 51 4.49 5.14 4.97
C VAL A 51 4.20 6.14 3.85
N GLY A 52 2.96 6.18 3.35
CA GLY A 52 2.54 7.05 2.27
C GLY A 52 3.24 6.76 0.94
N LYS A 53 3.48 5.48 0.63
CA LYS A 53 4.19 5.04 -0.57
C LYS A 53 3.49 3.88 -1.27
N ILE A 54 3.70 3.77 -2.58
CA ILE A 54 3.36 2.60 -3.38
C ILE A 54 4.36 1.50 -3.09
N LEU A 55 3.88 0.36 -2.56
CA LEU A 55 4.76 -0.75 -2.21
C LEU A 55 4.42 -2.04 -2.93
N LEU A 56 3.28 -2.07 -3.63
CA LEU A 56 2.89 -3.19 -4.46
C LEU A 56 2.14 -2.67 -5.69
N ILE A 57 2.53 -3.16 -6.87
CA ILE A 57 1.83 -2.94 -8.14
C ILE A 57 1.53 -4.32 -8.72
N LYS A 58 0.25 -4.67 -8.90
CA LYS A 58 -0.20 -5.89 -9.58
C LYS A 58 -0.64 -5.55 -11.00
N ILE A 59 -0.16 -6.30 -11.99
CA ILE A 59 -0.34 -6.06 -13.42
C ILE A 59 -0.87 -7.34 -14.07
N PHE A 60 -2.08 -7.29 -14.57
CA PHE A 60 -2.74 -8.38 -15.31
C PHE A 60 -3.01 -7.98 -16.77
N ASP A 61 -2.34 -6.92 -17.26
CA ASP A 61 -2.43 -6.46 -18.65
C ASP A 61 -1.84 -7.53 -19.59
N GLU A 62 -2.66 -8.07 -20.48
CA GLU A 62 -2.26 -9.10 -21.45
C GLU A 62 -1.14 -8.66 -22.40
N ASN A 63 -0.97 -7.34 -22.57
CA ASN A 63 0.09 -6.77 -23.40
C ASN A 63 1.37 -6.46 -22.59
N PHE A 64 1.35 -6.71 -21.27
CA PHE A 64 2.50 -6.39 -20.43
C PHE A 64 3.62 -7.41 -20.58
N GLN A 65 4.82 -6.91 -20.68
CA GLN A 65 6.04 -7.71 -20.77
C GLN A 65 7.20 -7.05 -20.02
N ILE A 66 8.01 -7.88 -19.38
CA ILE A 66 9.33 -7.47 -18.84
C ILE A 66 10.32 -7.38 -20.01
N ASP A 67 10.31 -8.41 -20.86
CA ASP A 67 11.02 -8.46 -22.13
C ASP A 67 10.30 -9.44 -23.11
N ASN A 68 10.94 -9.75 -24.24
CA ASN A 68 10.36 -10.65 -25.26
C ASN A 68 10.09 -12.08 -24.77
N THR A 69 10.70 -12.51 -23.67
CA THR A 69 10.57 -13.87 -23.11
C THR A 69 9.63 -13.94 -21.92
N LEU A 70 9.68 -12.92 -21.03
CA LEU A 70 8.88 -12.88 -19.81
C LEU A 70 7.71 -11.91 -20.02
N LYS A 71 6.56 -12.43 -20.44
CA LYS A 71 5.34 -11.68 -20.75
C LYS A 71 4.08 -12.46 -20.41
N VAL A 72 2.97 -11.77 -20.22
CA VAL A 72 1.65 -12.38 -20.00
C VAL A 72 1.26 -13.27 -21.19
N GLY A 73 0.61 -14.41 -20.93
CA GLY A 73 0.16 -15.39 -21.90
C GLY A 73 1.22 -16.40 -22.33
N VAL A 74 2.47 -16.26 -21.89
CA VAL A 74 3.54 -17.25 -22.19
C VAL A 74 3.56 -18.33 -21.11
N LYS A 75 3.78 -19.59 -21.53
CA LYS A 75 4.00 -20.69 -20.59
C LYS A 75 5.35 -20.53 -19.90
N LEU A 76 5.36 -20.63 -18.57
CA LEU A 76 6.57 -20.62 -17.78
C LEU A 76 7.36 -21.92 -18.02
N THR A 77 8.55 -21.81 -18.57
CA THR A 77 9.45 -22.93 -18.88
C THR A 77 10.69 -22.89 -17.99
N ASN A 78 11.40 -24.03 -17.90
CA ASN A 78 12.66 -24.09 -17.14
C ASN A 78 13.68 -23.06 -17.63
N ASP A 79 13.75 -22.77 -18.93
CA ASP A 79 14.66 -21.75 -19.48
C ASP A 79 14.32 -20.33 -18.94
N ILE A 80 13.04 -20.03 -18.79
CA ILE A 80 12.59 -18.77 -18.21
C ILE A 80 12.90 -18.74 -16.71
N ILE A 81 12.63 -19.83 -16.00
CA ILE A 81 12.91 -19.98 -14.57
C ILE A 81 14.40 -19.72 -14.31
N ASP A 82 15.27 -20.38 -15.06
CA ASP A 82 16.73 -20.25 -14.93
C ASP A 82 17.21 -18.84 -15.29
N LYS A 83 16.75 -18.28 -16.41
CA LYS A 83 17.13 -16.95 -16.90
C LYS A 83 16.83 -15.84 -15.88
N TYR A 84 15.70 -15.91 -15.19
CA TYR A 84 15.27 -14.93 -14.20
C TYR A 84 15.51 -15.36 -12.77
N SER A 85 16.14 -16.53 -12.55
CA SER A 85 16.40 -17.14 -11.24
C SER A 85 15.12 -17.18 -10.40
N LEU A 86 14.05 -17.67 -11.01
CA LEU A 86 12.75 -17.82 -10.36
C LEU A 86 12.75 -19.04 -9.43
N TYR A 87 12.05 -18.94 -8.33
CA TYR A 87 11.74 -20.06 -7.44
C TYR A 87 10.29 -19.97 -7.01
N TYR A 88 9.65 -21.12 -6.83
CA TYR A 88 8.26 -21.21 -6.44
C TYR A 88 8.13 -21.04 -4.93
N ASP A 89 7.17 -20.25 -4.52
CA ASP A 89 6.71 -20.11 -3.14
C ASP A 89 5.41 -20.90 -2.99
N ASP A 90 5.48 -22.05 -2.29
CA ASP A 90 4.33 -22.96 -2.11
C ASP A 90 3.20 -22.36 -1.26
N PHE A 91 3.49 -21.36 -0.43
CA PHE A 91 2.51 -20.74 0.43
C PHE A 91 1.65 -19.71 -0.31
N GLU A 92 2.31 -18.86 -1.10
CA GLU A 92 1.64 -17.81 -1.87
C GLU A 92 1.25 -18.26 -3.29
N GLU A 93 1.68 -19.46 -3.70
CA GLU A 93 1.45 -20.03 -5.04
C GLU A 93 1.94 -19.13 -6.19
N ILE A 94 3.12 -18.52 -6.03
CA ILE A 94 3.72 -17.56 -6.94
C ILE A 94 5.19 -17.89 -7.20
N TYR A 95 5.76 -17.31 -8.25
CA TYR A 95 7.20 -17.36 -8.50
C TYR A 95 7.88 -16.04 -8.10
N LEU A 96 8.90 -16.14 -7.26
CA LEU A 96 9.74 -15.04 -6.80
C LEU A 96 11.08 -15.06 -7.54
N SER A 97 11.67 -13.90 -7.82
CA SER A 97 12.98 -13.81 -8.48
C SER A 97 14.10 -13.51 -7.50
N LYS A 98 15.13 -14.38 -7.44
CA LYS A 98 16.36 -14.10 -6.68
C LYS A 98 17.19 -12.98 -7.30
N LYS A 99 17.08 -12.80 -8.62
CA LYS A 99 17.83 -11.80 -9.39
C LYS A 99 17.20 -10.41 -9.34
N TYR A 100 15.87 -10.37 -9.35
CA TYR A 100 15.07 -9.15 -9.34
C TYR A 100 14.12 -9.22 -8.14
N LYS A 101 14.63 -8.86 -6.97
CA LYS A 101 13.96 -9.08 -5.66
C LYS A 101 12.52 -8.57 -5.57
N GLU A 102 12.21 -7.49 -6.32
CA GLU A 102 10.87 -6.92 -6.34
C GLU A 102 9.93 -7.59 -7.37
N LEU A 103 10.44 -8.50 -8.23
CA LEU A 103 9.65 -9.13 -9.27
C LEU A 103 8.99 -10.41 -8.77
N VAL A 104 7.68 -10.46 -8.93
CA VAL A 104 6.84 -11.65 -8.73
C VAL A 104 6.16 -12.00 -10.04
N VAL A 105 6.17 -13.29 -10.39
CA VAL A 105 5.47 -13.85 -11.56
C VAL A 105 4.28 -14.67 -11.08
N ILE A 106 3.09 -14.34 -11.59
CA ILE A 106 1.83 -15.00 -11.24
C ILE A 106 1.46 -15.91 -12.40
N VAL A 107 1.18 -17.18 -12.10
CA VAL A 107 0.82 -18.19 -13.10
C VAL A 107 -0.56 -18.80 -12.80
N ASP A 108 -1.17 -19.38 -13.82
CA ASP A 108 -2.35 -20.24 -13.67
C ASP A 108 -1.95 -21.69 -13.38
N LEU A 109 -2.95 -22.57 -13.19
CA LEU A 109 -2.75 -24.00 -12.94
C LEU A 109 -2.07 -24.77 -14.10
N ALA A 110 -1.95 -24.15 -15.28
CA ALA A 110 -1.30 -24.72 -16.46
C ALA A 110 0.11 -24.14 -16.68
N ASP A 111 0.63 -23.40 -15.72
CA ASP A 111 1.89 -22.65 -15.77
C ASP A 111 1.93 -21.51 -16.81
N ASN A 112 0.78 -21.01 -17.26
CA ASN A 112 0.79 -19.81 -18.09
C ASN A 112 0.94 -18.57 -17.20
N ILE A 113 1.79 -17.63 -17.62
CA ILE A 113 1.95 -16.36 -16.93
C ILE A 113 0.69 -15.53 -17.14
N ILE A 114 -0.04 -15.23 -16.06
CA ILE A 114 -1.27 -14.45 -16.07
C ILE A 114 -1.07 -13.02 -15.56
N GLY A 115 0.07 -12.74 -14.92
CA GLY A 115 0.35 -11.42 -14.41
C GLY A 115 1.71 -11.32 -13.74
N PHE A 116 1.99 -10.10 -13.30
CA PHE A 116 3.20 -9.74 -12.56
C PHE A 116 2.84 -8.90 -11.35
N SER A 117 3.67 -8.98 -10.31
CA SER A 117 3.65 -7.98 -9.25
C SER A 117 5.05 -7.42 -9.06
N PHE A 118 5.10 -6.12 -8.78
CA PHE A 118 6.29 -5.47 -8.25
C PHE A 118 6.05 -5.16 -6.78
N VAL A 119 6.83 -5.78 -5.91
CA VAL A 119 6.66 -5.74 -4.46
C VAL A 119 7.94 -5.17 -3.84
N LYS A 120 7.81 -4.10 -3.06
CA LYS A 120 8.92 -3.67 -2.22
C LYS A 120 8.98 -4.56 -0.99
N GLU A 121 10.14 -5.21 -0.75
CA GLU A 121 10.37 -5.90 0.52
C GLU A 121 10.16 -4.93 1.70
N ARG A 122 9.53 -5.43 2.74
CA ARG A 122 9.39 -4.69 4.00
C ARG A 122 10.76 -4.61 4.65
N ASP A 123 11.31 -3.40 4.74
CA ASP A 123 12.49 -3.15 5.55
C ASP A 123 12.13 -3.28 7.04
N GLU A 124 13.09 -3.59 7.92
CA GLU A 124 12.88 -3.72 9.38
C GLU A 124 12.28 -2.45 10.02
N GLU A 125 12.38 -1.30 9.34
CA GLU A 125 11.74 -0.04 9.71
C GLU A 125 10.19 -0.09 9.74
N TRP A 126 9.59 -1.18 9.28
CA TRP A 126 8.13 -1.35 9.16
C TRP A 126 7.45 -1.92 10.40
N ASP A 127 8.16 -2.07 11.51
CA ASP A 127 7.53 -2.39 12.80
C ASP A 127 6.80 -1.15 13.36
N TYR A 128 5.85 -0.67 12.56
CA TYR A 128 4.96 0.44 12.93
C TYR A 128 3.84 0.02 13.89
N ALA A 129 3.81 -1.23 14.31
CA ALA A 129 2.80 -1.75 15.23
C ALA A 129 2.98 -1.26 16.66
N LYS A 130 4.10 -0.59 16.96
CA LYS A 130 4.35 -0.02 18.30
C LYS A 130 4.11 1.48 18.28
N ASP A 131 3.31 1.93 19.25
CA ASP A 131 3.14 3.37 19.47
C ASP A 131 4.46 4.00 19.96
N LYS A 132 4.73 5.21 19.49
CA LYS A 132 5.94 5.96 19.85
C LYS A 132 5.76 6.81 21.09
N ILE A 133 4.51 7.06 21.49
CA ILE A 133 4.15 7.93 22.62
C ILE A 133 3.29 7.16 23.64
N LYS A 134 3.34 7.63 24.90
CA LYS A 134 2.49 7.09 25.99
C LYS A 134 1.19 7.86 26.16
N ASN A 135 1.20 9.15 25.85
CA ASN A 135 0.05 10.04 25.95
C ASN A 135 -0.37 10.44 24.55
N TYR A 136 -1.50 9.90 24.06
CA TYR A 136 -1.96 10.15 22.69
C TYR A 136 -2.44 11.57 22.44
N LEU A 137 -2.69 12.38 23.48
CA LEU A 137 -2.99 13.81 23.30
C LEU A 137 -1.75 14.61 22.84
N GLU A 138 -0.57 14.03 22.97
CA GLU A 138 0.68 14.60 22.46
C GLU A 138 0.97 14.18 20.99
N CYS A 139 0.09 13.39 20.37
CA CYS A 139 0.21 12.91 19.01
C CYS A 139 0.47 14.06 18.03
N ARG A 140 1.46 13.89 17.15
CA ARG A 140 1.79 14.82 16.06
C ARG A 140 1.50 14.24 14.69
N ASN A 141 1.69 12.94 14.56
CA ASN A 141 1.43 12.24 13.31
C ASN A 141 0.87 10.83 13.58
N LEU A 142 0.38 10.21 12.53
CA LEU A 142 -0.25 8.89 12.60
C LEU A 142 0.66 7.80 13.18
N GLN A 143 1.96 7.84 12.91
CA GLN A 143 2.91 6.83 13.41
C GLN A 143 3.06 6.86 14.93
N ASP A 144 2.71 7.97 15.58
CA ASP A 144 2.84 8.10 17.04
C ASP A 144 1.89 7.14 17.78
N ILE A 145 0.70 6.88 17.21
CA ILE A 145 -0.38 6.10 17.83
C ILE A 145 -0.99 5.03 16.91
N TYR A 146 -0.33 4.72 15.78
CA TYR A 146 -0.85 3.78 14.77
C TYR A 146 -1.16 2.40 15.35
N GLY A 147 -0.29 1.87 16.20
CA GLY A 147 -0.46 0.55 16.81
C GLY A 147 -1.77 0.44 17.59
N SER A 148 -2.06 1.40 18.46
CA SER A 148 -3.32 1.43 19.22
C SER A 148 -4.54 1.59 18.33
N LEU A 149 -4.50 2.48 17.34
CA LEU A 149 -5.61 2.67 16.40
C LEU A 149 -5.87 1.42 15.56
N TYR A 150 -4.82 0.79 15.04
CA TYR A 150 -4.91 -0.42 14.22
C TYR A 150 -5.43 -1.61 15.01
N ASN A 151 -4.90 -1.83 16.23
CA ASN A 151 -5.29 -2.96 17.09
C ASN A 151 -6.74 -2.85 17.60
N ASN A 152 -7.30 -1.64 17.66
CA ASN A 152 -8.70 -1.41 18.04
C ASN A 152 -9.64 -1.35 16.81
N ASP A 153 -9.15 -1.58 15.60
CA ASP A 153 -9.92 -1.56 14.35
C ASP A 153 -10.72 -0.26 14.15
N THR A 154 -10.08 0.87 14.51
CA THR A 154 -10.75 2.18 14.48
C THR A 154 -10.33 3.07 13.32
N LEU A 155 -9.39 2.58 12.48
CA LEU A 155 -8.88 3.34 11.34
C LEU A 155 -9.87 3.34 10.17
N ASP A 156 -10.12 4.50 9.63
CA ASP A 156 -10.94 4.72 8.43
C ASP A 156 -10.36 5.85 7.58
N VAL A 157 -10.78 5.96 6.32
CA VAL A 157 -10.21 6.89 5.35
C VAL A 157 -11.31 7.59 4.54
N ASN A 158 -11.17 8.90 4.41
CA ASN A 158 -11.98 9.70 3.48
C ASN A 158 -11.07 10.38 2.46
N ILE A 159 -11.07 9.88 1.23
CA ILE A 159 -10.22 10.37 0.15
C ILE A 159 -10.59 11.81 -0.25
N GLU A 160 -11.88 12.12 -0.34
CA GLU A 160 -12.36 13.45 -0.75
C GLU A 160 -11.96 14.54 0.23
N LYS A 161 -12.07 14.26 1.54
CA LYS A 161 -11.63 15.17 2.59
C LYS A 161 -10.13 15.15 2.83
N ARG A 162 -9.43 14.22 2.21
CA ARG A 162 -7.99 13.98 2.41
C ARG A 162 -7.66 13.69 3.87
N GLU A 163 -8.43 12.77 4.48
CA GLU A 163 -8.38 12.50 5.91
C GLU A 163 -8.29 11.01 6.24
N ILE A 164 -7.48 10.70 7.24
CA ILE A 164 -7.47 9.41 7.95
C ILE A 164 -8.09 9.67 9.32
N TYR A 165 -9.01 8.82 9.71
CA TYR A 165 -9.68 8.87 11.01
C TYR A 165 -9.22 7.71 11.89
N GLY A 166 -9.18 7.95 13.19
CA GLY A 166 -9.01 6.91 14.18
C GLY A 166 -9.69 7.33 15.48
N GLN A 167 -10.06 6.35 16.32
CA GLN A 167 -10.66 6.60 17.62
C GLN A 167 -9.93 5.78 18.69
N LEU A 168 -9.57 6.44 19.78
CA LEU A 168 -9.09 5.82 21.01
C LEU A 168 -9.81 6.43 22.19
N ASP A 169 -10.40 5.57 23.04
CA ASP A 169 -11.25 5.99 24.16
C ASP A 169 -12.33 6.99 23.68
N ASN A 170 -12.39 8.15 24.32
CA ASN A 170 -13.34 9.22 24.00
C ASN A 170 -12.77 10.26 23.01
N TYR A 171 -11.70 9.94 22.30
CA TYR A 171 -11.06 10.88 21.40
C TYR A 171 -11.09 10.41 19.96
N LYS A 172 -11.49 11.32 19.06
CA LYS A 172 -11.36 11.15 17.61
C LYS A 172 -10.13 11.88 17.11
N PHE A 173 -9.28 11.17 16.39
CA PHE A 173 -8.07 11.67 15.75
C PHE A 173 -8.33 11.84 14.26
N ILE A 174 -7.90 12.96 13.70
CA ILE A 174 -7.98 13.24 12.27
C ILE A 174 -6.58 13.60 11.78
N PHE A 175 -6.10 12.86 10.77
CA PHE A 175 -4.78 13.04 10.16
C PHE A 175 -4.93 13.43 8.70
N ASP A 176 -3.95 14.16 8.17
CA ASP A 176 -3.82 14.39 6.73
C ASP A 176 -3.32 13.12 6.03
N ILE A 177 -3.98 12.71 4.96
CA ILE A 177 -3.66 11.47 4.24
C ILE A 177 -2.31 11.52 3.51
N ILE A 178 -1.83 12.72 3.16
CA ILE A 178 -0.57 12.90 2.43
C ILE A 178 0.60 12.99 3.38
N THR A 179 0.53 13.90 4.38
CA THR A 179 1.63 14.13 5.33
C THR A 179 1.59 13.18 6.52
N ARG A 180 0.40 12.64 6.83
CA ARG A 180 0.07 11.84 8.02
C ARG A 180 0.15 12.63 9.33
N ASP A 181 0.32 13.95 9.24
CA ASP A 181 0.31 14.83 10.40
C ASP A 181 -1.09 14.95 10.99
N ILE A 182 -1.14 15.20 12.30
CA ILE A 182 -2.41 15.43 12.99
C ILE A 182 -3.06 16.72 12.48
N LYS A 183 -4.33 16.62 12.08
CA LYS A 183 -5.17 17.79 11.78
C LYS A 183 -5.95 18.24 12.98
N SER A 184 -6.52 17.30 13.73
CA SER A 184 -7.24 17.62 14.97
C SER A 184 -7.40 16.42 15.89
N ILE A 185 -7.61 16.70 17.18
CA ILE A 185 -8.09 15.76 18.20
C ILE A 185 -9.38 16.35 18.77
N GLN A 186 -10.47 15.58 18.71
CA GLN A 186 -11.78 15.96 19.22
C GLN A 186 -12.19 15.05 20.37
N ASN A 187 -12.64 15.63 21.50
CA ASN A 187 -13.29 14.87 22.55
C ASN A 187 -14.73 14.55 22.10
N LEU A 188 -15.10 13.27 22.06
CA LEU A 188 -16.41 12.81 21.58
C LEU A 188 -17.54 13.04 22.59
N GLU A 189 -17.23 13.17 23.90
CA GLU A 189 -18.24 13.44 24.93
C GLU A 189 -18.63 14.92 24.94
N THR A 190 -17.65 15.83 24.83
CA THR A 190 -17.91 17.28 24.91
C THR A 190 -18.07 17.92 23.53
N GLY A 191 -17.59 17.27 22.47
CA GLY A 191 -17.50 17.83 21.12
C GLY A 191 -16.38 18.85 20.94
N GLU A 192 -15.61 19.13 21.98
CA GLU A 192 -14.53 20.14 21.95
C GLU A 192 -13.29 19.63 21.19
N PHE A 193 -12.66 20.51 20.44
CA PHE A 193 -11.34 20.26 19.86
C PHE A 193 -10.25 20.56 20.85
N ILE A 194 -9.41 19.54 21.16
CA ILE A 194 -8.27 19.66 22.08
C ILE A 194 -7.05 20.18 21.33
N LYS A 195 -6.92 19.80 20.06
CA LYS A 195 -5.81 20.18 19.20
C LYS A 195 -6.29 20.35 17.78
N THR A 196 -5.82 21.41 17.13
CA THR A 196 -6.02 21.67 15.71
C THR A 196 -4.68 22.04 15.08
N SER A 197 -4.45 21.66 13.83
CA SER A 197 -3.20 21.97 13.10
C SER A 197 -3.06 23.44 12.68
N LEU A 198 -3.92 24.31 13.20
CA LEU A 198 -3.93 25.76 12.90
C LEU A 198 -3.13 26.57 13.90
N GLU A 199 -2.35 25.94 14.80
CA GLU A 199 -1.42 26.61 15.70
C GLU A 199 0.04 26.31 15.34
#